data_0ce488a7470037bad00a65da539ace63
#
_entry.id   0ce488a7470037bad00a65da539ace63
#
_cell.length_a   1.000
_cell.length_b   1.000
_cell.length_c   1.000
_cell.angle_alpha   90.00
_cell.angle_beta   90.00
_cell.angle_gamma   90.00
#
_symmetry.space_group_name_H-M   'P 1'
#
loop_
_entity.id
_entity.type
_entity.pdbx_description
1 polymer ?
#
loop_
_entity_poly.entity_id
_entity_poly.type
_entity_poly.pdbx_seq_one_letter_code
_entity_poly.pdbx_strand_id
1 'polypeptide(L)'
;MHPLEVLGDPVRRRLIELLGDGQRTAGELTARIREEFAVGQPAVSNQLKVLRETGFARSTPQGARRLYALEHAGLDQVDAWVRQRRRFWTGQLDALGDALSEDHGEDA
;
A
#
# COMPACT_ATOMS: atom_id res chain seq x y z
N MET A 1 -12.73 -3.98 -1.01
CA MET A 1 -12.00 -2.70 -1.14
C MET A 1 -10.81 -2.93 -2.07
N HIS A 2 -10.62 -2.05 -3.03
CA HIS A 2 -9.47 -2.12 -3.93
C HIS A 2 -8.17 -1.81 -3.16
N PRO A 3 -7.05 -2.50 -3.46
CA PRO A 3 -5.78 -2.24 -2.77
C PRO A 3 -5.36 -0.76 -2.76
N LEU A 4 -5.61 -0.01 -3.82
CA LEU A 4 -5.31 1.42 -3.85
C LEU A 4 -6.14 2.23 -2.87
N GLU A 5 -7.38 1.83 -2.62
CA GLU A 5 -8.24 2.48 -1.63
C GLU A 5 -7.71 2.28 -0.21
N VAL A 6 -7.12 1.12 0.04
CA VAL A 6 -6.48 0.83 1.33
C VAL A 6 -5.41 1.87 1.63
N LEU A 7 -4.60 2.21 0.65
CA LEU A 7 -3.52 3.18 0.80
C LEU A 7 -4.02 4.64 0.86
N GLY A 8 -5.31 4.87 0.65
CA GLY A 8 -5.89 6.21 0.74
C GLY A 8 -6.03 6.76 2.15
N ASP A 9 -5.95 5.92 3.17
CA ASP A 9 -6.09 6.33 4.55
C ASP A 9 -4.72 6.46 5.24
N PRO A 10 -4.41 7.59 5.88
CA PRO A 10 -3.10 7.79 6.49
C PRO A 10 -2.80 6.84 7.66
N VAL A 11 -3.81 6.44 8.42
CA VAL A 11 -3.63 5.48 9.52
C VAL A 11 -3.26 4.11 8.97
N ARG A 12 -3.93 3.66 7.91
CA ARG A 12 -3.61 2.38 7.26
C ARG A 12 -2.20 2.39 6.68
N ARG A 13 -1.81 3.47 6.00
CA ARG A 13 -0.44 3.59 5.48
C ARG A 13 0.58 3.51 6.62
N ARG A 14 0.32 4.18 7.74
CA ARG A 14 1.25 4.15 8.87
C ARG A 14 1.36 2.76 9.49
N LEU A 15 0.25 2.04 9.60
CA LEU A 15 0.26 0.66 10.08
C LEU A 15 1.10 -0.25 9.17
N ILE A 16 0.95 -0.09 7.86
CA ILE A 16 1.76 -0.85 6.89
C ILE A 16 3.25 -0.55 7.07
N GLU A 17 3.62 0.71 7.24
CA GLU A 17 5.00 1.11 7.50
C GLU A 17 5.54 0.48 8.78
N LEU A 18 4.77 0.53 9.85
CA LEU A 18 5.18 -0.07 11.13
C LEU A 18 5.37 -1.58 11.01
N LEU A 19 4.49 -2.27 10.29
CA LEU A 19 4.61 -3.71 10.06
C LEU A 19 5.77 -4.04 9.13
N GLY A 20 6.16 -3.12 8.25
CA GLY A 20 7.35 -3.26 7.42
C GLY A 20 8.64 -3.32 8.22
N ASP A 21 8.66 -2.70 9.40
CA ASP A 21 9.81 -2.73 10.30
C ASP A 21 9.88 -4.01 11.15
N GLY A 22 8.83 -4.82 11.17
CA GLY A 22 8.79 -6.07 11.91
C GLY A 22 7.41 -6.37 12.47
N GLN A 23 7.28 -7.59 13.00
CA GLN A 23 6.04 -8.05 13.62
C GLN A 23 5.75 -7.25 14.89
N ARG A 24 4.46 -6.94 15.13
CA ARG A 24 4.02 -6.18 16.30
C ARG A 24 2.68 -6.70 16.79
N THR A 25 2.45 -6.57 18.11
CA THR A 25 1.14 -6.88 18.68
C THR A 25 0.16 -5.75 18.38
N ALA A 26 -1.14 -6.05 18.47
CA ALA A 26 -2.18 -5.03 18.32
C ALA A 26 -2.00 -3.88 19.32
N GLY A 27 -1.59 -4.20 20.54
CA GLY A 27 -1.34 -3.20 21.59
C GLY A 27 -0.20 -2.25 21.22
N GLU A 28 0.90 -2.79 20.70
CA GLU A 28 2.03 -1.98 20.25
C GLU A 28 1.64 -1.06 19.09
N LEU A 29 0.90 -1.59 18.11
CA LEU A 29 0.42 -0.80 16.99
C LEU A 29 -0.54 0.31 17.44
N THR A 30 -1.46 -0.02 18.34
CA THR A 30 -2.40 0.97 18.89
C THR A 30 -1.65 2.09 19.61
N ALA A 31 -0.66 1.75 20.42
CA ALA A 31 0.13 2.73 21.16
C ALA A 31 0.85 3.70 20.21
N ARG A 32 1.46 3.17 19.16
CA ARG A 32 2.17 3.99 18.17
C ARG A 32 1.23 4.90 17.39
N ILE A 33 0.10 4.38 16.96
CA ILE A 33 -0.87 5.16 16.19
C ILE A 33 -1.45 6.29 17.06
N ARG A 34 -1.72 6.03 18.34
CA ARG A 34 -2.25 7.04 19.25
C ARG A 34 -1.27 8.18 19.52
N GLU A 35 0.02 7.94 19.39
CA GLU A 35 1.03 8.99 19.50
C GLU A 35 0.99 9.96 18.32
N GLU A 36 0.56 9.48 17.14
CA GLU A 36 0.63 10.24 15.90
C GLU A 36 -0.74 10.70 15.38
N PHE A 37 -1.82 10.06 15.80
CA PHE A 37 -3.19 10.32 15.33
C PHE A 37 -4.15 10.38 16.49
N ALA A 38 -5.18 11.22 16.35
CA ALA A 38 -6.23 11.35 17.38
C ALA A 38 -7.30 10.27 17.18
N VAL A 39 -6.90 8.99 17.29
CA VAL A 39 -7.80 7.83 17.13
C VAL A 39 -7.65 6.89 18.31
N GLY A 40 -8.73 6.19 18.65
CA GLY A 40 -8.74 5.22 19.73
C GLY A 40 -8.53 3.79 19.28
N GLN A 41 -8.46 2.87 20.24
CA GLN A 41 -8.25 1.44 19.95
C GLN A 41 -9.31 0.85 19.01
N PRO A 42 -10.62 1.14 19.12
CA PRO A 42 -11.59 0.58 18.20
C PRO A 42 -11.33 0.95 16.74
N ALA A 43 -10.88 2.18 16.49
CA ALA A 43 -10.54 2.64 15.16
C ALA A 43 -9.32 1.89 14.62
N VAL A 44 -8.28 1.71 15.43
CA VAL A 44 -7.08 0.95 15.05
C VAL A 44 -7.43 -0.50 14.76
N SER A 45 -8.22 -1.14 15.63
CA SER A 45 -8.67 -2.52 15.44
C SER A 45 -9.44 -2.69 14.13
N ASN A 46 -10.30 -1.74 13.79
CA ASN A 46 -11.03 -1.76 12.53
C ASN A 46 -10.09 -1.64 11.32
N GLN A 47 -9.11 -0.76 11.40
CA GLN A 47 -8.13 -0.61 10.34
C GLN A 47 -7.26 -1.86 10.16
N LEU A 48 -6.88 -2.51 11.25
CA LEU A 48 -6.15 -3.78 11.19
C LEU A 48 -6.98 -4.88 10.53
N LYS A 49 -8.29 -4.90 10.78
CA LYS A 49 -9.20 -5.83 10.13
C LYS A 49 -9.24 -5.58 8.61
N VAL A 50 -9.33 -4.33 8.20
CA VAL A 50 -9.30 -3.95 6.78
C VAL A 50 -7.99 -4.43 6.14
N LEU A 51 -6.86 -4.21 6.79
CA LEU A 51 -5.55 -4.63 6.27
C LEU A 51 -5.47 -6.15 6.11
N ARG A 52 -6.04 -6.92 7.05
CA ARG A 52 -6.08 -8.39 6.95
C ARG A 52 -6.96 -8.85 5.79
N GLU A 53 -8.13 -8.24 5.66
CA GLU A 53 -9.09 -8.63 4.62
C GLU A 53 -8.63 -8.26 3.21
N THR A 54 -7.74 -7.30 3.09
CA THR A 54 -7.25 -6.79 1.80
C THR A 54 -5.83 -7.25 1.44
N GLY A 55 -5.24 -8.12 2.26
CA GLY A 55 -3.96 -8.73 1.95
C GLY A 55 -2.72 -7.90 2.27
N PHE A 56 -2.83 -6.90 3.14
CA PHE A 56 -1.69 -6.10 3.60
C PHE A 56 -1.13 -6.55 4.93
N ALA A 57 -1.90 -7.31 5.70
CA ALA A 57 -1.47 -7.81 6.99
C ALA A 57 -1.99 -9.23 7.21
N ARG A 58 -1.26 -9.99 8.01
CA ARG A 58 -1.72 -11.26 8.55
C ARG A 58 -1.57 -11.23 10.05
N SER A 59 -2.35 -12.02 10.76
CA SER A 59 -2.24 -12.13 12.21
C SER A 59 -2.17 -13.58 12.64
N THR A 60 -1.39 -13.83 13.67
CA THR A 60 -1.28 -15.15 14.30
C THR A 60 -1.52 -15.00 15.79
N PRO A 61 -2.17 -15.98 16.43
CA PRO A 61 -2.32 -15.95 17.88
C PRO A 61 -0.97 -16.17 18.56
N GLN A 62 -0.72 -15.44 19.64
CA GLN A 62 0.45 -15.58 20.47
C GLN A 62 0.01 -15.47 21.93
N GLY A 63 -0.35 -16.60 22.55
CA GLY A 63 -0.97 -16.62 23.86
C GLY A 63 -2.30 -15.87 23.83
N ALA A 64 -2.49 -14.91 24.74
CA ALA A 64 -3.69 -14.06 24.78
C ALA A 64 -3.65 -12.90 23.80
N ARG A 65 -2.58 -12.76 23.03
CA ARG A 65 -2.36 -11.63 22.11
C ARG A 65 -2.43 -12.11 20.67
N ARG A 66 -2.56 -11.14 19.75
CA ARG A 66 -2.40 -11.35 18.32
C ARG A 66 -1.15 -10.64 17.84
N LEU A 67 -0.35 -11.35 17.07
CA LEU A 67 0.85 -10.82 16.45
C LEU A 67 0.54 -10.53 14.98
N TYR A 68 0.76 -9.30 14.56
CA TYR A 68 0.53 -8.87 13.19
C TYR A 68 1.85 -8.79 12.44
N ALA A 69 1.81 -9.17 11.17
CA ALA A 69 2.94 -9.10 10.27
C ALA A 69 2.49 -8.55 8.93
N LEU A 70 3.42 -7.97 8.19
CA LEU A 70 3.16 -7.50 6.83
C LEU A 70 2.87 -8.69 5.92
N GLU A 71 1.82 -8.56 5.11
CA GLU A 71 1.51 -9.47 4.03
C GLU A 71 1.79 -8.76 2.72
N HIS A 72 2.53 -9.41 1.80
CA HIS A 72 2.95 -8.77 0.57
C HIS A 72 1.89 -8.77 -0.53
N ALA A 73 0.86 -9.60 -0.42
CA ALA A 73 -0.15 -9.76 -1.47
C ALA A 73 -0.78 -8.43 -1.91
N GLY A 74 -1.17 -7.60 -0.94
CA GLY A 74 -1.76 -6.29 -1.24
C GLY A 74 -0.79 -5.35 -1.94
N LEU A 75 0.46 -5.30 -1.47
CA LEU A 75 1.50 -4.48 -2.09
C LEU A 75 1.82 -4.97 -3.51
N ASP A 76 1.85 -6.28 -3.71
CA ASP A 76 2.08 -6.87 -5.04
C ASP A 76 1.01 -6.45 -6.04
N GLN A 77 -0.25 -6.38 -5.60
CA GLN A 77 -1.35 -5.91 -6.44
C GLN A 77 -1.21 -4.43 -6.79
N VAL A 78 -0.81 -3.60 -5.84
CA VAL A 78 -0.54 -2.18 -6.08
C VAL A 78 0.61 -2.02 -7.08
N ASP A 79 1.69 -2.76 -6.87
CA ASP A 79 2.85 -2.74 -7.75
C ASP A 79 2.49 -3.18 -9.17
N ALA A 80 1.71 -4.24 -9.31
CA ALA A 80 1.23 -4.70 -10.61
C ALA A 80 0.39 -3.64 -11.31
N TRP A 81 -0.51 -2.97 -10.59
CA TRP A 81 -1.33 -1.90 -11.14
C TRP A 81 -0.47 -0.75 -11.65
N VAL A 82 0.52 -0.32 -10.86
CA VAL A 82 1.44 0.76 -11.23
C VAL A 82 2.25 0.36 -12.47
N ARG A 83 2.78 -0.88 -12.50
CA ARG A 83 3.57 -1.37 -13.64
C ARG A 83 2.76 -1.41 -14.93
N GLN A 84 1.49 -1.82 -14.86
CA GLN A 84 0.60 -1.81 -16.02
C GLN A 84 0.39 -0.38 -16.53
N ARG A 85 0.20 0.59 -15.66
CA ARG A 85 0.02 1.98 -16.04
C ARG A 85 1.30 2.57 -16.62
N ARG A 86 2.45 2.24 -16.05
CA ARG A 86 3.73 2.69 -16.59
C ARG A 86 3.98 2.15 -17.99
N ARG A 87 3.69 0.87 -18.23
CA ARG A 87 3.83 0.29 -19.56
C ARG A 87 2.93 0.95 -20.58
N PHE A 88 1.69 1.22 -20.20
CA PHE A 88 0.74 1.94 -21.04
C PHE A 88 1.26 3.33 -21.38
N TRP A 89 1.63 4.11 -20.36
CA TRP A 89 2.13 5.47 -20.56
C TRP A 89 3.44 5.50 -21.32
N THR A 90 4.36 4.56 -21.08
CA THR A 90 5.61 4.43 -21.82
C THR A 90 5.33 4.17 -23.30
N GLY A 91 4.41 3.27 -23.61
CA GLY A 91 4.00 3.01 -25.00
C GLY A 91 3.40 4.24 -25.68
N GLN A 92 2.57 4.99 -24.96
CA GLN A 92 1.97 6.23 -25.48
C GLN A 92 3.03 7.30 -25.70
N LEU A 93 3.96 7.47 -24.79
CA LEU A 93 5.05 8.44 -24.93
C LEU A 93 6.01 8.06 -26.03
N ASP A 94 6.32 6.77 -26.20
CA ASP A 94 7.16 6.27 -27.30
C ASP A 94 6.49 6.53 -28.64
N ALA A 95 5.20 6.26 -28.77
CA ALA A 95 4.45 6.53 -30.00
C ALA A 95 4.43 8.02 -30.33
N LEU A 96 4.24 8.87 -29.34
CA LEU A 96 4.28 10.31 -29.52
C LEU A 96 5.67 10.78 -29.89
N GLY A 97 6.71 10.23 -29.26
CA GLY A 97 8.10 10.54 -29.55
C GLY A 97 8.46 10.17 -30.98
N ASP A 98 8.03 8.99 -31.45
CA ASP A 98 8.24 8.54 -32.83
C ASP A 98 7.56 9.46 -33.82
N ALA A 99 6.32 9.87 -33.56
CA ALA A 99 5.58 10.81 -34.41
C ALA A 99 6.29 12.17 -34.49
N LEU A 100 6.75 12.69 -33.37
CA LEU A 100 7.49 13.95 -33.32
C LEU A 100 8.86 13.84 -34.01
N SER A 101 9.52 12.71 -33.90
CA SER A 101 10.80 12.45 -34.55
C SER A 101 10.65 12.42 -36.08
N GLU A 102 9.57 11.82 -36.59
CA GLU A 102 9.26 11.80 -38.02
C GLU A 102 9.03 13.24 -38.56
N ASP A 103 8.28 14.06 -37.82
CA ASP A 103 8.04 15.45 -38.20
C ASP A 103 9.32 16.28 -38.18
N HIS A 104 10.20 16.06 -37.21
CA HIS A 104 11.47 16.76 -37.11
C HIS A 104 12.54 16.19 -38.02
N GLY A 105 12.43 14.92 -38.44
CA GLY A 105 13.35 14.29 -39.36
C GLY A 105 13.37 14.93 -40.75
N GLU A 106 12.28 15.56 -41.12
CA GLU A 106 12.19 16.26 -42.41
C GLU A 106 12.91 17.61 -42.39
N ASP A 107 13.08 18.20 -41.22
CA ASP A 107 13.74 19.50 -41.06
C ASP A 107 15.26 19.38 -40.94
N ALA A 108 15.76 18.18 -40.88
CA ALA A 108 17.17 17.92 -40.78
C ALA A 108 17.74 17.67 -42.18
#